data_0391c42630ce046532dab684217bff51
#
_entry.id   0391c42630ce046532dab684217bff51
#
_cell.length_a   1.000
_cell.length_b   1.000
_cell.length_c   1.000
_cell.angle_alpha   90.00
_cell.angle_beta   90.00
_cell.angle_gamma   90.00
#
_symmetry.space_group_name_H-M   'P 1'
#
loop_
_entity.id
_entity.type
_entity.pdbx_description
1 polymer ?
#
loop_
_entity_poly.entity_id
_entity_poly.type
_entity_poly.pdbx_seq_one_letter_code
_entity_poly.pdbx_strand_id
1 'polypeptide(L)'
;ETLKYLNGLTRDEILCTLQENALGISDATYFPTIEEAVSGLLTGEAILFVDGFDRAVKIPDDGYPNMGITEVDSEKVIRGSNEGFCDSVKQNAALIRKRIRSPRVKVRGLKAGIRSNTNVYLVYVEDLANPGLVKEIEKRLQDFTIDGILDSGMLEQLAEKKWYSPFPQFQTTQRPDRAAMAVLEGRVIVMCDNSPIGLILPTDYNSFIRTSDDYYSRFEIATFGRILRYLASFFAMTLPGFYLAVTNFHTQILPTTLLLSFAEARQGVPFPAVVEVLIMELSFELLREAGVRLPGAMGNTIGIVGGLIIGQAAVEANLVSPIVVIVISFTALCSFAIPNEEFATAFRILKFFFIAVCAWLGY
;
A
#
# COMPACT_ATOMS: atom_id res chain seq x y z
N GLU A 1 -21.44 -32.37 6.66
CA GLU A 1 -21.09 -33.78 6.45
C GLU A 1 -20.64 -34.47 7.74
N THR A 2 -19.80 -33.85 8.56
CA THR A 2 -19.30 -34.38 9.84
C THR A 2 -20.42 -34.75 10.83
N LEU A 3 -21.45 -33.88 10.96
CA LEU A 3 -22.62 -34.16 11.79
C LEU A 3 -23.45 -35.35 11.29
N LYS A 4 -23.50 -35.59 9.98
CA LYS A 4 -24.17 -36.77 9.40
C LYS A 4 -23.42 -38.07 9.70
N TYR A 5 -22.08 -38.00 9.72
CA TYR A 5 -21.24 -39.16 10.07
C TYR A 5 -21.41 -39.54 11.55
N LEU A 6 -21.43 -38.54 12.43
CA LEU A 6 -21.60 -38.75 13.86
C LEU A 6 -23.01 -39.28 14.24
N ASN A 7 -24.01 -39.03 13.43
CA ASN A 7 -25.41 -39.35 13.72
C ASN A 7 -25.72 -40.87 13.69
N GLY A 8 -24.77 -41.73 13.28
CA GLY A 8 -24.91 -43.16 13.23
C GLY A 8 -24.05 -43.92 14.27
N LEU A 9 -23.25 -43.21 15.06
CA LEU A 9 -22.30 -43.80 16.00
C LEU A 9 -22.84 -43.83 17.45
N THR A 10 -22.45 -44.84 18.20
CA THR A 10 -22.69 -44.88 19.64
C THR A 10 -21.78 -43.89 20.37
N ARG A 11 -22.11 -43.55 21.64
CA ARG A 11 -21.35 -42.61 22.47
C ARG A 11 -19.86 -42.97 22.56
N ASP A 12 -19.58 -44.25 22.79
CA ASP A 12 -18.23 -44.76 22.95
C ASP A 12 -17.44 -44.70 21.62
N GLU A 13 -18.09 -44.95 20.50
CA GLU A 13 -17.49 -44.83 19.16
C GLU A 13 -17.19 -43.37 18.84
N ILE A 14 -18.06 -42.44 19.23
CA ILE A 14 -17.82 -40.98 19.05
C ILE A 14 -16.60 -40.56 19.86
N LEU A 15 -16.51 -40.98 21.12
CA LEU A 15 -15.38 -40.65 21.97
C LEU A 15 -14.05 -41.26 21.47
N CYS A 16 -14.08 -42.50 20.98
CA CYS A 16 -12.92 -43.13 20.37
C CYS A 16 -12.48 -42.39 19.09
N THR A 17 -13.41 -42.04 18.21
CA THR A 17 -13.17 -41.30 17.00
C THR A 17 -12.57 -39.91 17.26
N LEU A 18 -13.01 -39.23 18.31
CA LEU A 18 -12.46 -37.97 18.77
C LEU A 18 -11.05 -38.11 19.36
N GLN A 19 -10.81 -39.14 20.14
CA GLN A 19 -9.48 -39.41 20.73
C GLN A 19 -8.43 -39.75 19.67
N GLU A 20 -8.83 -40.49 18.64
CA GLU A 20 -7.95 -40.90 17.53
C GLU A 20 -7.80 -39.79 16.44
N ASN A 21 -8.45 -38.64 16.62
CA ASN A 21 -8.48 -37.56 15.63
C ASN A 21 -9.01 -38.01 14.24
N ALA A 22 -9.89 -39.02 14.24
CA ALA A 22 -10.37 -39.70 13.05
C ALA A 22 -11.60 -39.06 12.39
N LEU A 23 -11.95 -37.81 12.76
CA LEU A 23 -13.10 -37.06 12.17
C LEU A 23 -12.91 -36.71 10.72
N GLY A 24 -11.74 -36.99 10.12
CA GLY A 24 -11.46 -36.64 8.73
C GLY A 24 -11.37 -35.13 8.48
N ILE A 25 -11.28 -34.33 9.53
CA ILE A 25 -11.13 -32.86 9.46
C ILE A 25 -9.62 -32.59 9.47
N SER A 26 -9.10 -32.06 8.37
CA SER A 26 -7.65 -31.88 8.16
C SER A 26 -6.96 -30.94 9.15
N ASP A 27 -7.71 -30.14 9.93
CA ASP A 27 -7.19 -29.17 10.89
C ASP A 27 -7.97 -29.14 12.20
N ALA A 28 -8.54 -30.29 12.63
CA ALA A 28 -9.19 -30.39 13.92
C ALA A 28 -8.17 -30.15 15.06
N THR A 29 -8.38 -29.08 15.83
CA THR A 29 -7.63 -28.76 17.03
C THR A 29 -8.53 -28.87 18.23
N TYR A 30 -7.94 -29.18 19.39
CA TYR A 30 -8.68 -29.34 20.65
C TYR A 30 -8.43 -28.14 21.56
N PHE A 31 -9.49 -27.63 22.15
CA PHE A 31 -9.39 -26.62 23.19
C PHE A 31 -9.55 -27.25 24.57
N PRO A 32 -8.52 -27.17 25.43
CA PRO A 32 -8.57 -27.74 26.79
C PRO A 32 -9.40 -26.87 27.75
N THR A 33 -9.63 -25.60 27.43
CA THR A 33 -10.36 -24.66 28.29
C THR A 33 -11.58 -24.08 27.60
N ILE A 34 -12.60 -23.74 28.39
CA ILE A 34 -13.82 -23.05 27.89
C ILE A 34 -13.47 -21.69 27.36
N GLU A 35 -12.51 -20.98 27.94
CA GLU A 35 -12.09 -19.65 27.50
C GLU A 35 -11.49 -19.68 26.09
N GLU A 36 -10.66 -20.66 25.78
CA GLU A 36 -10.10 -20.88 24.45
C GLU A 36 -11.20 -21.27 23.44
N ALA A 37 -12.15 -22.11 23.85
CA ALA A 37 -13.29 -22.47 23.03
C ALA A 37 -14.17 -21.25 22.70
N VAL A 38 -14.46 -20.39 23.68
CA VAL A 38 -15.21 -19.14 23.47
C VAL A 38 -14.44 -18.19 22.56
N SER A 39 -13.14 -18.08 22.71
CA SER A 39 -12.29 -17.27 21.83
C SER A 39 -12.33 -17.77 20.37
N GLY A 40 -12.29 -19.10 20.17
CA GLY A 40 -12.47 -19.72 18.86
C GLY A 40 -13.85 -19.44 18.24
N LEU A 41 -14.90 -19.52 19.05
CA LEU A 41 -16.27 -19.20 18.60
C LEU A 41 -16.38 -17.73 18.13
N LEU A 42 -15.79 -16.81 18.87
CA LEU A 42 -15.78 -15.38 18.53
C LEU A 42 -14.94 -15.06 17.28
N THR A 43 -14.03 -15.96 16.88
CA THR A 43 -13.30 -15.87 15.60
C THR A 43 -14.00 -16.51 14.41
N GLY A 44 -15.27 -16.94 14.59
CA GLY A 44 -16.10 -17.51 13.53
C GLY A 44 -15.89 -19.00 13.29
N GLU A 45 -15.23 -19.69 14.22
CA GLU A 45 -15.00 -21.13 14.14
C GLU A 45 -16.16 -21.90 14.75
N ALA A 46 -16.52 -23.04 14.15
CA ALA A 46 -17.51 -23.92 14.74
C ALA A 46 -16.83 -24.77 15.84
N ILE A 47 -17.48 -24.85 17.02
CA ILE A 47 -16.98 -25.61 18.15
C ILE A 47 -17.95 -26.70 18.52
N LEU A 48 -17.47 -27.94 18.60
CA LEU A 48 -18.23 -29.09 18.98
C LEU A 48 -17.91 -29.48 20.44
N PHE A 49 -18.93 -29.47 21.27
CA PHE A 49 -18.89 -30.03 22.61
C PHE A 49 -19.56 -31.41 22.61
N VAL A 50 -18.88 -32.41 23.15
CA VAL A 50 -19.42 -33.76 23.25
C VAL A 50 -19.47 -34.14 24.72
N ASP A 51 -20.65 -34.61 25.17
CA ASP A 51 -20.85 -35.04 26.54
C ASP A 51 -19.96 -36.24 26.89
N GLY A 52 -19.16 -36.10 27.96
CA GLY A 52 -18.17 -37.09 28.38
C GLY A 52 -16.78 -36.94 27.77
N PHE A 53 -16.56 -35.91 26.92
CA PHE A 53 -15.23 -35.53 26.40
C PHE A 53 -14.76 -34.27 27.11
N ASP A 54 -13.54 -34.27 27.64
CA ASP A 54 -12.98 -33.20 28.49
C ASP A 54 -12.47 -31.99 27.72
N ARG A 55 -12.58 -31.99 26.37
CA ARG A 55 -12.08 -30.93 25.48
C ARG A 55 -13.14 -30.55 24.46
N ALA A 56 -13.08 -29.31 24.01
CA ALA A 56 -13.87 -28.85 22.87
C ALA A 56 -13.11 -29.13 21.58
N VAL A 57 -13.83 -29.58 20.54
CA VAL A 57 -13.26 -29.82 19.20
C VAL A 57 -13.53 -28.61 18.33
N LYS A 58 -12.48 -28.03 17.85
CA LYS A 58 -12.55 -26.94 16.85
C LYS A 58 -12.78 -27.54 15.46
N ILE A 59 -13.82 -27.09 14.79
CA ILE A 59 -14.06 -27.35 13.37
C ILE A 59 -13.72 -26.07 12.63
N PRO A 60 -12.70 -26.08 11.77
CA PRO A 60 -12.33 -24.91 10.98
C PRO A 60 -13.43 -24.64 9.94
N ASP A 61 -14.35 -23.77 10.28
CA ASP A 61 -15.40 -23.29 9.39
C ASP A 61 -15.42 -21.76 9.55
N ASP A 62 -14.80 -21.06 8.60
CA ASP A 62 -14.79 -19.60 8.61
C ASP A 62 -16.19 -19.10 8.18
N GLY A 63 -17.14 -19.11 9.11
CA GLY A 63 -18.54 -18.74 8.86
C GLY A 63 -18.79 -17.27 8.62
N TYR A 64 -17.76 -16.41 8.67
CA TYR A 64 -17.91 -14.99 8.33
C TYR A 64 -18.00 -14.77 6.82
N PRO A 65 -19.00 -14.00 6.34
CA PRO A 65 -19.07 -13.61 4.95
C PRO A 65 -17.81 -12.81 4.55
N ASN A 66 -17.19 -13.18 3.45
CA ASN A 66 -16.09 -12.43 2.85
C ASN A 66 -16.33 -12.26 1.35
N MET A 67 -15.71 -11.27 0.73
CA MET A 67 -15.85 -11.00 -0.69
C MET A 67 -15.16 -12.06 -1.58
N GLY A 68 -14.38 -12.99 -0.99
CA GLY A 68 -13.58 -13.93 -1.75
C GLY A 68 -12.40 -13.27 -2.47
N ILE A 69 -11.89 -13.97 -3.49
CA ILE A 69 -10.78 -13.45 -4.33
C ILE A 69 -11.34 -12.37 -5.25
N THR A 70 -10.81 -11.14 -5.17
CA THR A 70 -11.27 -9.97 -5.92
C THR A 70 -10.29 -9.59 -7.03
N GLU A 71 -10.76 -8.78 -7.98
CA GLU A 71 -9.89 -8.13 -8.95
C GLU A 71 -9.18 -6.92 -8.31
N VAL A 72 -7.97 -6.65 -8.77
CA VAL A 72 -7.16 -5.53 -8.29
C VAL A 72 -7.61 -4.23 -8.95
N ASP A 73 -8.07 -3.27 -8.18
CA ASP A 73 -8.49 -1.96 -8.68
C ASP A 73 -7.38 -0.91 -8.63
N SER A 74 -6.56 -0.90 -7.59
CA SER A 74 -5.54 0.12 -7.35
C SER A 74 -4.21 -0.12 -8.07
N GLU A 75 -3.84 -1.38 -8.33
CA GLU A 75 -2.58 -1.76 -8.98
C GLU A 75 -2.85 -2.47 -10.31
N LYS A 76 -3.54 -1.81 -11.25
CA LYS A 76 -3.83 -2.38 -12.59
C LYS A 76 -2.55 -2.57 -13.38
N VAL A 77 -2.45 -3.71 -14.07
CA VAL A 77 -1.34 -4.06 -14.95
C VAL A 77 -1.84 -4.35 -16.35
N ILE A 78 -0.99 -4.09 -17.35
CA ILE A 78 -1.28 -4.37 -18.75
C ILE A 78 -1.19 -5.88 -19.02
N ARG A 79 -0.25 -6.55 -18.35
CA ARG A 79 -0.05 -8.00 -18.43
C ARG A 79 0.12 -8.58 -17.03
N GLY A 80 -0.51 -9.72 -16.76
CA GLY A 80 -0.37 -10.42 -15.50
C GLY A 80 -1.68 -10.95 -14.96
N SER A 81 -1.65 -11.45 -13.74
CA SER A 81 -2.83 -11.94 -13.03
C SER A 81 -3.72 -10.77 -12.59
N ASN A 82 -5.03 -10.91 -12.74
CA ASN A 82 -6.00 -9.95 -12.17
C ASN A 82 -6.45 -10.35 -10.76
N GLU A 83 -5.95 -11.48 -10.26
CA GLU A 83 -6.23 -11.94 -8.89
C GLU A 83 -5.66 -10.96 -7.86
N GLY A 84 -6.51 -10.43 -6.99
CA GLY A 84 -6.16 -9.58 -5.86
C GLY A 84 -6.27 -10.30 -4.52
N PHE A 85 -5.68 -9.72 -3.48
CA PHE A 85 -5.92 -10.13 -2.11
C PHE A 85 -7.35 -9.81 -1.69
N CYS A 86 -7.88 -10.59 -0.75
CA CYS A 86 -9.19 -10.41 -0.13
C CYS A 86 -9.03 -10.10 1.37
N ASP A 87 -10.15 -9.90 2.05
CA ASP A 87 -10.15 -9.59 3.48
C ASP A 87 -9.72 -10.76 4.38
N SER A 88 -9.69 -12.00 3.86
CA SER A 88 -9.27 -13.17 4.62
C SER A 88 -7.76 -13.42 4.52
N VAL A 89 -7.05 -13.25 5.62
CA VAL A 89 -5.59 -13.49 5.68
C VAL A 89 -5.21 -14.94 5.33
N LYS A 90 -6.07 -15.91 5.63
CA LYS A 90 -5.84 -17.33 5.30
C LYS A 90 -5.86 -17.54 3.79
N GLN A 91 -6.85 -16.95 3.08
CA GLN A 91 -6.93 -17.02 1.63
C GLN A 91 -5.75 -16.29 0.97
N ASN A 92 -5.35 -15.16 1.50
CA ASN A 92 -4.20 -14.39 1.02
C ASN A 92 -2.90 -15.19 1.14
N ALA A 93 -2.67 -15.87 2.26
CA ALA A 93 -1.53 -16.77 2.42
C ALA A 93 -1.58 -17.96 1.43
N ALA A 94 -2.76 -18.52 1.18
CA ALA A 94 -2.95 -19.58 0.20
C ALA A 94 -2.66 -19.10 -1.24
N LEU A 95 -3.02 -17.86 -1.60
CA LEU A 95 -2.71 -17.26 -2.90
C LEU A 95 -1.20 -17.12 -3.13
N ILE A 96 -0.42 -16.81 -2.10
CA ILE A 96 1.05 -16.78 -2.18
C ILE A 96 1.59 -18.21 -2.34
N ARG A 97 1.11 -19.17 -1.53
CA ARG A 97 1.51 -20.57 -1.64
C ARG A 97 1.15 -21.22 -2.97
N LYS A 98 0.02 -20.83 -3.59
CA LYS A 98 -0.38 -21.25 -4.94
C LYS A 98 0.69 -20.90 -5.97
N ARG A 99 1.36 -19.76 -5.80
CA ARG A 99 2.42 -19.25 -6.70
C ARG A 99 3.80 -19.79 -6.36
N ILE A 100 4.10 -19.92 -5.06
CA ILE A 100 5.38 -20.45 -4.57
C ILE A 100 5.14 -21.83 -3.98
N ARG A 101 5.21 -22.86 -4.81
CA ARG A 101 4.97 -24.27 -4.43
C ARG A 101 6.19 -24.89 -3.76
N SER A 102 6.65 -24.28 -2.66
CA SER A 102 7.82 -24.75 -1.94
C SER A 102 7.47 -25.02 -0.45
N PRO A 103 7.93 -26.12 0.15
CA PRO A 103 7.75 -26.38 1.59
C PRO A 103 8.53 -25.41 2.48
N ARG A 104 9.46 -24.62 1.88
CA ARG A 104 10.23 -23.60 2.60
C ARG A 104 9.49 -22.30 2.81
N VAL A 105 8.31 -22.13 2.17
CA VAL A 105 7.43 -20.99 2.45
C VAL A 105 6.82 -21.18 3.83
N LYS A 106 7.23 -20.35 4.76
CA LYS A 106 6.72 -20.31 6.12
C LYS A 106 5.63 -19.25 6.26
N VAL A 107 4.60 -19.61 6.97
CA VAL A 107 3.52 -18.71 7.39
C VAL A 107 3.50 -18.73 8.90
N ARG A 108 3.85 -17.61 9.53
CA ARG A 108 3.77 -17.46 10.99
C ARG A 108 2.57 -16.61 11.34
N GLY A 109 1.68 -17.17 12.15
CA GLY A 109 0.52 -16.48 12.68
C GLY A 109 0.85 -15.76 13.98
N LEU A 110 0.44 -14.51 14.06
CA LEU A 110 0.46 -13.66 15.25
C LEU A 110 -0.96 -13.13 15.48
N LYS A 111 -1.21 -12.66 16.69
CA LYS A 111 -2.45 -11.92 17.01
C LYS A 111 -2.09 -10.52 17.45
N ALA A 112 -2.85 -9.54 16.96
CA ALA A 112 -2.67 -8.15 17.28
C ALA A 112 -3.99 -7.52 17.75
N GLY A 113 -3.90 -6.57 18.69
CA GLY A 113 -5.05 -5.96 19.37
C GLY A 113 -5.57 -6.81 20.54
N ILE A 114 -5.78 -6.16 21.71
CA ILE A 114 -6.22 -6.80 22.93
C ILE A 114 -7.65 -7.34 22.80
N ARG A 115 -8.55 -6.54 22.18
CA ARG A 115 -9.97 -6.86 22.04
C ARG A 115 -10.28 -7.48 20.69
N SER A 116 -9.67 -6.97 19.60
CA SER A 116 -9.95 -7.48 18.25
C SER A 116 -9.33 -8.84 17.99
N ASN A 117 -8.22 -9.19 18.65
CA ASN A 117 -7.48 -10.44 18.42
C ASN A 117 -7.27 -10.75 16.93
N THR A 118 -7.01 -9.70 16.14
CA THR A 118 -6.88 -9.78 14.69
C THR A 118 -5.73 -10.69 14.29
N ASN A 119 -5.98 -11.64 13.39
CA ASN A 119 -4.93 -12.52 12.90
C ASN A 119 -4.00 -11.75 11.96
N VAL A 120 -2.70 -11.87 12.22
CA VAL A 120 -1.64 -11.28 11.39
C VAL A 120 -0.70 -12.39 10.95
N TYR A 121 -0.48 -12.51 9.65
CA TYR A 121 0.39 -13.53 9.08
C TYR A 121 1.65 -12.90 8.49
N LEU A 122 2.81 -13.46 8.89
CA LEU A 122 4.09 -13.20 8.25
C LEU A 122 4.38 -14.35 7.29
N VAL A 123 4.57 -14.01 6.01
CA VAL A 123 4.93 -14.98 4.98
C VAL A 123 6.32 -14.67 4.43
N TYR A 124 7.18 -15.66 4.41
CA TYR A 124 8.56 -15.56 3.92
C TYR A 124 9.09 -16.93 3.49
N VAL A 125 10.20 -16.95 2.74
CA VAL A 125 10.92 -18.18 2.39
C VAL A 125 12.08 -18.35 3.37
N GLU A 126 12.16 -19.48 4.05
CA GLU A 126 13.04 -19.74 5.18
C GLU A 126 14.55 -19.65 4.84
N ASP A 127 14.92 -20.06 3.63
CA ASP A 127 16.31 -20.06 3.15
C ASP A 127 16.72 -18.73 2.45
N LEU A 128 15.78 -17.86 2.14
CA LEU A 128 16.03 -16.58 1.49
C LEU A 128 15.94 -15.39 2.46
N ALA A 129 14.98 -15.44 3.36
CA ALA A 129 14.75 -14.35 4.30
C ALA A 129 15.80 -14.31 5.40
N ASN A 130 16.27 -13.11 5.74
CA ASN A 130 17.19 -12.92 6.85
C ASN A 130 16.48 -13.24 8.19
N PRO A 131 16.94 -14.22 8.98
CA PRO A 131 16.30 -14.58 10.25
C PRO A 131 16.25 -13.43 11.27
N GLY A 132 17.25 -12.55 11.24
CA GLY A 132 17.30 -11.35 12.09
C GLY A 132 16.17 -10.37 11.75
N LEU A 133 15.89 -10.18 10.46
CA LEU A 133 14.80 -9.33 9.99
C LEU A 133 13.43 -9.90 10.40
N VAL A 134 13.22 -11.20 10.25
CA VAL A 134 11.94 -11.83 10.64
C VAL A 134 11.67 -11.62 12.12
N LYS A 135 12.66 -11.85 13.00
CA LYS A 135 12.53 -11.62 14.44
C LYS A 135 12.30 -10.13 14.78
N GLU A 136 12.93 -9.24 14.05
CA GLU A 136 12.75 -7.80 14.23
C GLU A 136 11.32 -7.37 13.86
N ILE A 137 10.78 -7.88 12.75
CA ILE A 137 9.40 -7.62 12.33
C ILE A 137 8.41 -8.20 13.36
N GLU A 138 8.60 -9.45 13.80
CA GLU A 138 7.78 -10.06 14.85
C GLU A 138 7.77 -9.20 16.12
N LYS A 139 8.95 -8.75 16.56
CA LYS A 139 9.06 -7.85 17.71
C LYS A 139 8.29 -6.56 17.51
N ARG A 140 8.43 -5.88 16.37
CA ARG A 140 7.72 -4.63 16.07
C ARG A 140 6.21 -4.79 16.10
N LEU A 141 5.70 -5.91 15.58
CA LEU A 141 4.27 -6.22 15.56
C LEU A 141 3.69 -6.56 16.96
N GLN A 142 4.54 -6.81 17.94
CA GLN A 142 4.18 -7.11 19.33
C GLN A 142 4.54 -5.98 20.31
N ASP A 143 5.32 -4.99 19.89
CA ASP A 143 5.87 -3.94 20.77
C ASP A 143 4.83 -2.86 21.14
N PHE A 144 3.66 -2.88 20.52
CA PHE A 144 2.60 -1.92 20.79
C PHE A 144 1.38 -2.59 21.42
N THR A 145 0.67 -1.82 22.23
CA THR A 145 -0.54 -2.26 22.92
C THR A 145 -1.70 -1.39 22.51
N ILE A 146 -2.66 -1.96 21.78
CA ILE A 146 -3.87 -1.26 21.28
C ILE A 146 -5.09 -2.16 21.45
N ASP A 147 -6.26 -1.58 21.64
CA ASP A 147 -7.51 -2.33 21.82
C ASP A 147 -7.90 -3.13 20.57
N GLY A 148 -7.72 -2.56 19.38
CA GLY A 148 -8.08 -3.24 18.14
C GLY A 148 -7.28 -2.78 16.94
N ILE A 149 -7.01 -3.72 16.02
CA ILE A 149 -6.47 -3.48 14.68
C ILE A 149 -7.55 -3.90 13.69
N LEU A 150 -8.03 -2.94 12.91
CA LEU A 150 -9.13 -3.12 11.98
C LEU A 150 -8.69 -3.24 10.53
N ASP A 151 -7.50 -2.70 10.21
CA ASP A 151 -6.93 -2.70 8.86
C ASP A 151 -5.40 -2.71 8.89
N SER A 152 -4.78 -3.08 7.76
CA SER A 152 -3.32 -3.09 7.57
C SER A 152 -2.69 -1.73 7.73
N GLY A 153 -3.36 -0.63 7.37
CA GLY A 153 -2.84 0.73 7.54
C GLY A 153 -2.63 1.11 9.01
N MET A 154 -3.50 0.65 9.92
CA MET A 154 -3.26 0.83 11.37
C MET A 154 -2.04 0.03 11.83
N LEU A 155 -1.89 -1.21 11.34
CA LEU A 155 -0.76 -2.07 11.68
C LEU A 155 0.56 -1.46 11.19
N GLU A 156 0.56 -0.90 9.97
CA GLU A 156 1.70 -0.22 9.36
C GLU A 156 2.18 0.93 10.23
N GLN A 157 1.29 1.89 10.54
CA GLN A 157 1.62 3.07 11.34
C GLN A 157 2.18 2.73 12.72
N LEU A 158 1.64 1.69 13.38
CA LEU A 158 2.11 1.26 14.70
C LEU A 158 3.45 0.53 14.64
N ALA A 159 3.75 -0.16 13.54
CA ALA A 159 4.98 -0.91 13.34
C ALA A 159 6.13 -0.05 12.76
N GLU A 160 5.85 1.18 12.33
CA GLU A 160 6.86 2.11 11.83
C GLU A 160 7.82 2.57 12.93
N LYS A 161 9.14 2.60 12.61
CA LYS A 161 10.18 3.08 13.55
C LYS A 161 10.31 4.59 13.58
N LYS A 162 10.11 5.25 12.42
CA LYS A 162 10.39 6.68 12.20
C LYS A 162 9.10 7.40 11.83
N TRP A 163 8.23 7.62 12.80
CA TRP A 163 6.95 8.29 12.64
C TRP A 163 7.05 9.72 12.04
N TYR A 164 8.22 10.38 12.15
CA TYR A 164 8.45 11.74 11.62
C TYR A 164 8.89 11.76 10.16
N SER A 165 9.20 10.60 9.57
CA SER A 165 9.61 10.51 8.17
C SER A 165 8.37 10.55 7.27
N PRO A 166 8.32 11.42 6.25
CA PRO A 166 7.22 11.40 5.30
C PRO A 166 7.28 10.19 4.35
N PHE A 167 8.40 9.46 4.33
CA PHE A 167 8.58 8.29 3.47
C PHE A 167 8.04 7.04 4.14
N PRO A 168 7.19 6.25 3.46
CA PRO A 168 6.68 4.99 3.98
C PRO A 168 7.82 3.99 4.22
N GLN A 169 7.71 3.21 5.30
CA GLN A 169 8.68 2.18 5.65
C GLN A 169 8.25 0.79 5.21
N PHE A 170 7.01 0.67 4.76
CA PHE A 170 6.41 -0.52 4.18
C PHE A 170 6.03 -0.26 2.74
N GLN A 171 6.03 -1.29 1.93
CA GLN A 171 5.49 -1.22 0.58
C GLN A 171 4.16 -1.97 0.57
N THR A 172 3.10 -1.25 0.28
CA THR A 172 1.75 -1.81 0.18
C THR A 172 1.54 -2.50 -1.16
N THR A 173 0.79 -3.60 -1.18
CA THR A 173 0.33 -4.25 -2.41
C THR A 173 -0.98 -4.99 -2.21
N GLN A 174 -1.87 -4.91 -3.20
CA GLN A 174 -3.07 -5.75 -3.31
C GLN A 174 -2.84 -6.99 -4.18
N ARG A 175 -1.64 -7.14 -4.74
CA ARG A 175 -1.33 -8.16 -5.73
C ARG A 175 -0.57 -9.35 -5.14
N PRO A 176 -1.14 -10.57 -5.18
CA PRO A 176 -0.45 -11.77 -4.72
C PRO A 176 0.78 -12.15 -5.56
N ASP A 177 0.83 -11.78 -6.85
CA ASP A 177 1.99 -12.01 -7.72
C ASP A 177 3.18 -11.13 -7.28
N ARG A 178 2.96 -9.84 -7.02
CA ARG A 178 3.98 -8.92 -6.50
C ARG A 178 4.50 -9.36 -5.13
N ALA A 179 3.57 -9.78 -4.26
CA ALA A 179 3.90 -10.32 -2.95
C ALA A 179 4.77 -11.59 -3.06
N ALA A 180 4.41 -12.52 -3.95
CA ALA A 180 5.19 -13.74 -4.18
C ALA A 180 6.60 -13.43 -4.71
N MET A 181 6.74 -12.47 -5.63
CA MET A 181 8.05 -12.04 -6.13
C MET A 181 8.91 -11.43 -5.01
N ALA A 182 8.33 -10.58 -4.17
CA ALA A 182 9.05 -10.00 -3.03
C ALA A 182 9.53 -11.07 -2.05
N VAL A 183 8.71 -12.08 -1.78
CA VAL A 183 9.07 -13.22 -0.93
C VAL A 183 10.21 -14.06 -1.54
N LEU A 184 10.23 -14.23 -2.86
CA LEU A 184 11.32 -14.89 -3.58
C LEU A 184 12.61 -14.05 -3.62
N GLU A 185 12.51 -12.72 -3.50
CA GLU A 185 13.66 -11.81 -3.31
C GLU A 185 14.22 -11.83 -1.87
N GLY A 186 13.66 -12.67 -0.97
CA GLY A 186 14.08 -12.76 0.43
C GLY A 186 13.42 -11.74 1.36
N ARG A 187 12.37 -11.04 0.90
CA ARG A 187 11.58 -10.12 1.72
C ARG A 187 10.52 -10.87 2.51
N VAL A 188 9.95 -10.20 3.48
CA VAL A 188 8.84 -10.67 4.31
C VAL A 188 7.60 -9.90 3.94
N ILE A 189 6.47 -10.58 3.83
CA ILE A 189 5.18 -9.93 3.70
C ILE A 189 4.37 -10.13 4.98
N VAL A 190 3.75 -9.06 5.44
CA VAL A 190 2.83 -9.03 6.57
C VAL A 190 1.43 -8.77 6.05
N MET A 191 0.48 -9.59 6.46
CA MET A 191 -0.94 -9.46 6.09
C MET A 191 -1.79 -9.58 7.34
N CYS A 192 -2.91 -8.88 7.41
CA CYS A 192 -3.87 -9.00 8.51
C CYS A 192 -5.27 -9.34 7.98
N ASP A 193 -6.11 -9.88 8.86
CA ASP A 193 -7.54 -10.05 8.56
C ASP A 193 -8.22 -8.68 8.36
N ASN A 194 -9.29 -8.69 7.61
CA ASN A 194 -10.13 -7.54 7.26
C ASN A 194 -9.41 -6.50 6.39
N SER A 195 -8.34 -6.90 5.69
CA SER A 195 -7.63 -6.00 4.77
C SER A 195 -7.12 -6.76 3.54
N PRO A 196 -7.40 -6.26 2.32
CA PRO A 196 -6.90 -6.83 1.08
C PRO A 196 -5.47 -6.34 0.75
N ILE A 197 -4.75 -5.79 1.72
CA ILE A 197 -3.43 -5.19 1.50
C ILE A 197 -2.37 -6.02 2.22
N GLY A 198 -1.31 -6.36 1.51
CA GLY A 198 -0.10 -6.93 2.07
C GLY A 198 1.01 -5.89 2.20
N LEU A 199 1.71 -5.91 3.34
CA LEU A 199 2.81 -5.01 3.68
C LEU A 199 4.14 -5.73 3.46
N ILE A 200 4.96 -5.26 2.54
CA ILE A 200 6.25 -5.87 2.16
C ILE A 200 7.40 -5.16 2.89
N LEU A 201 8.31 -5.94 3.48
CA LEU A 201 9.53 -5.48 4.17
C LEU A 201 10.73 -6.38 3.83
N PRO A 202 11.96 -5.83 3.89
CA PRO A 202 12.30 -4.41 3.97
C PRO A 202 11.99 -3.70 2.66
N THR A 203 11.87 -2.38 2.72
CA THR A 203 11.68 -1.56 1.52
C THR A 203 12.91 -0.69 1.26
N ASP A 204 13.15 -0.43 0.00
CA ASP A 204 14.15 0.51 -0.49
C ASP A 204 13.53 1.45 -1.54
N TYR A 205 14.24 2.50 -1.89
CA TYR A 205 13.79 3.45 -2.91
C TYR A 205 13.39 2.75 -4.23
N ASN A 206 14.16 1.73 -4.62
CA ASN A 206 13.90 0.99 -5.85
C ASN A 206 12.57 0.23 -5.81
N SER A 207 12.17 -0.27 -4.63
CA SER A 207 10.92 -1.01 -4.45
C SER A 207 9.70 -0.17 -4.79
N PHE A 208 9.73 1.13 -4.46
CA PHE A 208 8.62 2.05 -4.72
C PHE A 208 8.54 2.51 -6.19
N ILE A 209 9.67 2.44 -6.92
CA ILE A 209 9.74 2.83 -8.34
C ILE A 209 9.39 1.67 -9.28
N ARG A 210 9.59 0.42 -8.83
CA ARG A 210 9.27 -0.79 -9.61
C ARG A 210 7.77 -1.03 -9.64
N THR A 211 7.27 -1.43 -10.81
CA THR A 211 5.90 -1.91 -11.02
C THR A 211 5.90 -3.41 -11.34
N SER A 212 4.76 -4.07 -11.17
CA SER A 212 4.61 -5.47 -11.59
C SER A 212 4.82 -5.66 -13.11
N ASP A 213 4.46 -4.66 -13.91
CA ASP A 213 4.68 -4.68 -15.36
C ASP A 213 6.15 -4.80 -15.76
N ASP A 214 7.08 -4.31 -14.93
CA ASP A 214 8.52 -4.40 -15.20
C ASP A 214 9.01 -5.86 -15.26
N TYR A 215 8.33 -6.79 -14.60
CA TYR A 215 8.66 -8.21 -14.61
C TYR A 215 8.03 -8.96 -15.78
N TYR A 216 6.95 -8.42 -16.38
CA TYR A 216 6.21 -9.04 -17.46
C TYR A 216 6.54 -8.46 -18.85
N SER A 217 7.27 -7.34 -18.88
CA SER A 217 7.68 -6.63 -20.09
C SER A 217 9.10 -7.02 -20.52
N ARG A 218 9.44 -6.72 -21.79
CA ARG A 218 10.82 -6.85 -22.27
C ARG A 218 11.73 -5.92 -21.49
N PHE A 219 12.98 -6.34 -21.29
CA PHE A 219 13.93 -5.62 -20.44
C PHE A 219 14.22 -4.20 -20.90
N GLU A 220 14.21 -3.93 -22.23
CA GLU A 220 14.44 -2.59 -22.79
C GLU A 220 13.31 -1.64 -22.39
N ILE A 221 12.04 -2.10 -22.52
CA ILE A 221 10.85 -1.32 -22.19
C ILE A 221 10.80 -1.08 -20.68
N ALA A 222 11.03 -2.11 -19.89
CA ALA A 222 11.05 -2.01 -18.42
C ALA A 222 12.16 -1.06 -17.95
N THR A 223 13.35 -1.13 -18.55
CA THR A 223 14.47 -0.25 -18.21
C THR A 223 14.18 1.20 -18.56
N PHE A 224 13.66 1.46 -19.75
CA PHE A 224 13.26 2.81 -20.18
C PHE A 224 12.18 3.39 -19.26
N GLY A 225 11.11 2.63 -18.99
CA GLY A 225 10.06 3.07 -18.07
C GLY A 225 10.57 3.35 -16.65
N ARG A 226 11.52 2.54 -16.17
CA ARG A 226 12.15 2.75 -14.87
C ARG A 226 12.99 4.02 -14.83
N ILE A 227 13.80 4.28 -15.87
CA ILE A 227 14.56 5.54 -15.98
C ILE A 227 13.62 6.74 -15.97
N LEU A 228 12.52 6.69 -16.74
CA LEU A 228 11.53 7.77 -16.74
C LEU A 228 10.93 8.01 -15.36
N ARG A 229 10.62 6.95 -14.60
CA ARG A 229 10.08 7.09 -13.24
C ARG A 229 11.10 7.68 -12.26
N TYR A 230 12.38 7.34 -12.39
CA TYR A 230 13.44 7.99 -11.60
C TYR A 230 13.57 9.48 -11.91
N LEU A 231 13.58 9.84 -13.20
CA LEU A 231 13.60 11.25 -13.61
C LEU A 231 12.33 11.98 -13.14
N ALA A 232 11.17 11.34 -13.27
CA ALA A 232 9.91 11.90 -12.80
C ALA A 232 9.91 12.16 -11.30
N SER A 233 10.38 11.22 -10.48
CA SER A 233 10.47 11.42 -9.02
C SER A 233 11.40 12.59 -8.66
N PHE A 234 12.51 12.76 -9.36
CA PHE A 234 13.40 13.90 -9.18
C PHE A 234 12.71 15.22 -9.55
N PHE A 235 12.10 15.31 -10.75
CA PHE A 235 11.44 16.53 -11.19
C PHE A 235 10.17 16.85 -10.39
N ALA A 236 9.43 15.85 -9.94
CA ALA A 236 8.26 16.06 -9.10
C ALA A 236 8.57 16.83 -7.81
N MET A 237 9.78 16.68 -7.27
CA MET A 237 10.21 17.40 -6.07
C MET A 237 10.90 18.72 -6.40
N THR A 238 11.78 18.74 -7.41
CA THR A 238 12.75 19.82 -7.57
C THR A 238 12.31 20.91 -8.54
N LEU A 239 11.49 20.58 -9.55
CA LEU A 239 11.24 21.49 -10.68
C LEU A 239 10.64 22.86 -10.31
N PRO A 240 9.62 22.97 -9.44
CA PRO A 240 9.07 24.27 -9.07
C PRO A 240 10.07 25.15 -8.31
N GLY A 241 10.81 24.53 -7.39
CA GLY A 241 11.87 25.25 -6.65
C GLY A 241 13.01 25.66 -7.56
N PHE A 242 13.44 24.80 -8.49
CA PHE A 242 14.44 25.12 -9.49
C PHE A 242 14.01 26.31 -10.38
N TYR A 243 12.76 26.31 -10.82
CA TYR A 243 12.20 27.45 -11.57
C TYR A 243 12.33 28.76 -10.78
N LEU A 244 11.98 28.75 -9.50
CA LEU A 244 12.10 29.94 -8.64
C LEU A 244 13.55 30.39 -8.45
N ALA A 245 14.46 29.43 -8.21
CA ALA A 245 15.87 29.73 -8.03
C ALA A 245 16.49 30.37 -9.28
N VAL A 246 16.17 29.84 -10.46
CA VAL A 246 16.68 30.36 -11.74
C VAL A 246 16.08 31.74 -12.04
N THR A 247 14.78 31.92 -11.86
CA THR A 247 14.11 33.18 -12.21
C THR A 247 14.41 34.34 -11.24
N ASN A 248 14.63 34.04 -9.96
CA ASN A 248 14.85 35.08 -8.95
C ASN A 248 16.34 35.36 -8.68
N PHE A 249 17.20 34.34 -8.71
CA PHE A 249 18.60 34.48 -8.27
C PHE A 249 19.62 34.23 -9.37
N HIS A 250 19.34 33.33 -10.31
CA HIS A 250 20.32 32.86 -11.29
C HIS A 250 19.86 33.10 -12.75
N THR A 251 19.34 34.29 -13.05
CA THR A 251 18.86 34.64 -14.38
C THR A 251 19.94 34.53 -15.49
N GLN A 252 21.22 34.53 -15.10
CA GLN A 252 22.35 34.38 -16.01
C GLN A 252 22.48 32.99 -16.65
N ILE A 253 21.81 31.96 -16.08
CA ILE A 253 21.78 30.63 -16.65
C ILE A 253 20.90 30.56 -17.90
N LEU A 254 19.91 31.46 -17.99
CA LEU A 254 19.00 31.51 -19.11
C LEU A 254 19.60 32.28 -20.29
N PRO A 255 19.49 31.72 -21.51
CA PRO A 255 19.78 32.52 -22.73
C PRO A 255 18.96 33.81 -22.74
N THR A 256 19.55 34.90 -23.23
CA THR A 256 18.91 36.23 -23.22
C THR A 256 17.54 36.25 -23.90
N THR A 257 17.36 35.46 -24.95
CA THR A 257 16.08 35.33 -25.66
C THR A 257 15.00 34.72 -24.77
N LEU A 258 15.34 33.67 -24.00
CA LEU A 258 14.41 33.05 -23.04
C LEU A 258 14.12 33.99 -21.86
N LEU A 259 15.12 34.72 -21.38
CA LEU A 259 14.94 35.69 -20.31
C LEU A 259 13.94 36.79 -20.71
N LEU A 260 14.05 37.31 -21.94
CA LEU A 260 13.10 38.27 -22.45
C LEU A 260 11.70 37.70 -22.59
N SER A 261 11.55 36.48 -23.11
CA SER A 261 10.26 35.76 -23.17
C SER A 261 9.66 35.54 -21.78
N PHE A 262 10.46 35.26 -20.78
CA PHE A 262 9.99 35.12 -19.38
C PHE A 262 9.52 36.46 -18.80
N ALA A 263 10.25 37.54 -19.08
CA ALA A 263 9.87 38.88 -18.67
C ALA A 263 8.55 39.34 -19.37
N GLU A 264 8.40 39.04 -20.63
CA GLU A 264 7.19 39.33 -21.39
C GLU A 264 5.99 38.50 -20.88
N ALA A 265 6.17 37.20 -20.66
CA ALA A 265 5.12 36.33 -20.16
C ALA A 265 4.64 36.67 -18.73
N ARG A 266 5.43 37.39 -17.96
CA ARG A 266 5.09 37.90 -16.63
C ARG A 266 4.59 39.33 -16.62
N GLN A 267 4.55 39.97 -17.79
CA GLN A 267 4.05 41.36 -17.91
C GLN A 267 2.55 41.38 -17.58
N GLY A 268 2.17 42.20 -16.63
CA GLY A 268 0.78 42.32 -16.18
C GLY A 268 0.40 41.42 -14.99
N VAL A 269 1.26 40.47 -14.54
CA VAL A 269 1.01 39.68 -13.34
C VAL A 269 1.40 40.48 -12.10
N PRO A 270 0.46 40.70 -11.13
CA PRO A 270 0.72 41.55 -9.97
C PRO A 270 1.52 40.85 -8.86
N PHE A 271 1.69 39.52 -8.92
CA PHE A 271 2.30 38.73 -7.89
C PHE A 271 3.77 38.40 -8.16
N PRO A 272 4.62 38.27 -7.11
CA PRO A 272 5.95 37.69 -7.25
C PRO A 272 5.88 36.22 -7.62
N ALA A 273 6.90 35.71 -8.35
CA ALA A 273 6.93 34.32 -8.84
C ALA A 273 6.67 33.26 -7.77
N VAL A 274 7.13 33.48 -6.56
CA VAL A 274 6.90 32.57 -5.40
C VAL A 274 5.41 32.41 -5.12
N VAL A 275 4.67 33.52 -5.11
CA VAL A 275 3.23 33.52 -4.85
C VAL A 275 2.46 32.85 -5.99
N GLU A 276 2.85 33.11 -7.25
CA GLU A 276 2.26 32.44 -8.42
C GLU A 276 2.41 30.91 -8.31
N VAL A 277 3.63 30.43 -8.01
CA VAL A 277 3.93 29.00 -7.85
C VAL A 277 3.12 28.41 -6.70
N LEU A 278 3.06 29.05 -5.54
CA LEU A 278 2.33 28.56 -4.39
C LEU A 278 0.82 28.50 -4.62
N ILE A 279 0.23 29.51 -5.28
CA ILE A 279 -1.21 29.53 -5.61
C ILE A 279 -1.52 28.34 -6.54
N MET A 280 -0.73 28.13 -7.59
CA MET A 280 -0.96 27.06 -8.54
C MET A 280 -0.75 25.67 -7.93
N GLU A 281 0.32 25.47 -7.14
CA GLU A 281 0.57 24.21 -6.44
C GLU A 281 -0.54 23.88 -5.46
N LEU A 282 -0.99 24.86 -4.67
CA LEU A 282 -2.08 24.65 -3.74
C LEU A 282 -3.40 24.33 -4.46
N SER A 283 -3.69 25.05 -5.55
CA SER A 283 -4.87 24.80 -6.37
C SER A 283 -4.86 23.39 -6.95
N PHE A 284 -3.69 22.91 -7.40
CA PHE A 284 -3.52 21.57 -7.93
C PHE A 284 -3.67 20.49 -6.85
N GLU A 285 -3.12 20.69 -5.65
CA GLU A 285 -3.31 19.78 -4.53
C GLU A 285 -4.77 19.70 -4.06
N LEU A 286 -5.49 20.84 -4.07
CA LEU A 286 -6.93 20.85 -3.77
C LEU A 286 -7.76 20.10 -4.82
N LEU A 287 -7.43 20.26 -6.10
CA LEU A 287 -8.08 19.50 -7.17
C LEU A 287 -7.86 18.01 -7.04
N ARG A 288 -6.65 17.60 -6.69
CA ARG A 288 -6.30 16.20 -6.48
C ARG A 288 -7.05 15.63 -5.28
N GLU A 289 -7.05 16.33 -4.14
CA GLU A 289 -7.78 15.92 -2.94
C GLU A 289 -9.28 15.77 -3.21
N ALA A 290 -9.86 16.71 -3.96
CA ALA A 290 -11.25 16.60 -4.39
C ALA A 290 -11.46 15.39 -5.32
N GLY A 291 -10.54 15.14 -6.24
CA GLY A 291 -10.60 14.02 -7.19
C GLY A 291 -10.61 12.65 -6.52
N VAL A 292 -9.81 12.46 -5.47
CA VAL A 292 -9.75 11.20 -4.71
C VAL A 292 -11.05 10.90 -3.97
N ARG A 293 -11.78 11.94 -3.52
CA ARG A 293 -13.04 11.78 -2.76
C ARG A 293 -14.28 11.58 -3.62
N LEU A 294 -14.16 11.78 -4.92
CA LEU A 294 -15.31 11.63 -5.83
C LEU A 294 -15.38 10.21 -6.40
N PRO A 295 -16.57 9.60 -6.43
CA PRO A 295 -16.73 8.23 -6.88
C PRO A 295 -16.53 8.08 -8.40
N GLY A 296 -15.75 7.07 -8.79
CA GLY A 296 -15.64 6.58 -10.17
C GLY A 296 -15.12 7.59 -11.19
N ALA A 297 -15.70 7.60 -12.37
CA ALA A 297 -15.27 8.41 -13.51
C ALA A 297 -15.36 9.94 -13.29
N MET A 298 -16.18 10.38 -12.33
CA MET A 298 -16.37 11.81 -12.03
C MET A 298 -15.09 12.45 -11.46
N GLY A 299 -14.36 11.75 -10.59
CA GLY A 299 -13.11 12.25 -10.01
C GLY A 299 -12.07 12.55 -11.08
N ASN A 300 -11.91 11.64 -12.05
CA ASN A 300 -10.97 11.82 -13.16
C ASN A 300 -11.37 12.99 -14.07
N THR A 301 -12.66 13.11 -14.37
CA THR A 301 -13.20 14.22 -15.20
C THR A 301 -12.98 15.58 -14.53
N ILE A 302 -13.26 15.70 -13.23
CA ILE A 302 -13.08 16.95 -12.48
C ILE A 302 -11.60 17.30 -12.37
N GLY A 303 -10.71 16.33 -12.19
CA GLY A 303 -9.26 16.57 -12.20
C GLY A 303 -8.77 17.16 -13.52
N ILE A 304 -9.21 16.63 -14.66
CA ILE A 304 -8.82 17.10 -15.98
C ILE A 304 -9.46 18.47 -16.31
N VAL A 305 -10.78 18.57 -16.19
CA VAL A 305 -11.54 19.77 -16.55
C VAL A 305 -11.21 20.92 -15.58
N GLY A 306 -11.15 20.62 -14.27
CA GLY A 306 -10.78 21.60 -13.25
C GLY A 306 -9.37 22.16 -13.47
N GLY A 307 -8.39 21.28 -13.74
CA GLY A 307 -7.01 21.69 -14.02
C GLY A 307 -6.91 22.58 -15.27
N LEU A 308 -7.61 22.23 -16.34
CA LEU A 308 -7.63 23.02 -17.57
C LEU A 308 -8.30 24.39 -17.35
N ILE A 309 -9.51 24.40 -16.75
CA ILE A 309 -10.28 25.63 -16.53
C ILE A 309 -9.54 26.56 -15.57
N ILE A 310 -9.03 26.06 -14.45
CA ILE A 310 -8.30 26.88 -13.49
C ILE A 310 -7.02 27.43 -14.10
N GLY A 311 -6.27 26.58 -14.82
CA GLY A 311 -5.05 27.02 -15.49
C GLY A 311 -5.29 28.13 -16.53
N GLN A 312 -6.28 27.96 -17.41
CA GLN A 312 -6.62 28.97 -18.41
C GLN A 312 -7.17 30.26 -17.79
N ALA A 313 -8.13 30.15 -16.87
CA ALA A 313 -8.72 31.31 -16.19
C ALA A 313 -7.67 32.09 -15.39
N ALA A 314 -6.73 31.42 -14.73
CA ALA A 314 -5.67 32.10 -14.00
C ALA A 314 -4.70 32.89 -14.92
N VAL A 315 -4.41 32.36 -16.11
CA VAL A 315 -3.60 33.06 -17.12
C VAL A 315 -4.38 34.22 -17.74
N GLU A 316 -5.63 34.00 -18.14
CA GLU A 316 -6.48 35.05 -18.75
C GLU A 316 -6.74 36.21 -17.79
N ALA A 317 -6.86 35.91 -16.50
CA ALA A 317 -7.01 36.92 -15.46
C ALA A 317 -5.67 37.58 -15.04
N ASN A 318 -4.56 37.25 -15.67
CA ASN A 318 -3.20 37.70 -15.32
C ASN A 318 -2.84 37.43 -13.84
N LEU A 319 -3.41 36.41 -13.22
CA LEU A 319 -3.08 36.01 -11.86
C LEU A 319 -1.76 35.23 -11.80
N VAL A 320 -1.47 34.46 -12.84
CA VAL A 320 -0.23 33.67 -12.96
C VAL A 320 0.30 33.75 -14.40
N SER A 321 1.60 33.60 -14.54
CA SER A 321 2.22 33.56 -15.87
C SER A 321 2.00 32.19 -16.54
N PRO A 322 1.90 32.12 -17.88
CA PRO A 322 1.78 30.89 -18.64
C PRO A 322 2.92 29.88 -18.34
N ILE A 323 4.11 30.39 -18.05
CA ILE A 323 5.29 29.57 -17.77
C ILE A 323 5.12 28.83 -16.45
N VAL A 324 4.59 29.47 -15.41
CA VAL A 324 4.30 28.83 -14.12
C VAL A 324 3.30 27.69 -14.33
N VAL A 325 2.26 27.89 -15.13
CA VAL A 325 1.28 26.83 -15.42
C VAL A 325 1.94 25.62 -16.09
N ILE A 326 2.87 25.84 -17.04
CA ILE A 326 3.62 24.76 -17.70
C ILE A 326 4.49 24.01 -16.69
N VAL A 327 5.23 24.72 -15.84
CA VAL A 327 6.11 24.12 -14.82
C VAL A 327 5.31 23.26 -13.84
N ILE A 328 4.20 23.80 -13.33
CA ILE A 328 3.35 23.09 -12.38
C ILE A 328 2.67 21.89 -13.03
N SER A 329 2.16 22.03 -14.25
CA SER A 329 1.54 20.90 -14.98
C SER A 329 2.54 19.78 -15.23
N PHE A 330 3.77 20.10 -15.63
CA PHE A 330 4.81 19.09 -15.81
C PHE A 330 5.21 18.43 -14.49
N THR A 331 5.31 19.19 -13.40
CA THR A 331 5.55 18.67 -12.04
C THR A 331 4.46 17.69 -11.63
N ALA A 332 3.22 18.03 -11.91
CA ALA A 332 2.07 17.16 -11.63
C ALA A 332 2.13 15.85 -12.44
N LEU A 333 2.42 15.92 -13.74
CA LEU A 333 2.62 14.72 -14.56
C LEU A 333 3.75 13.83 -14.02
N CYS A 334 4.85 14.43 -13.58
CA CYS A 334 5.95 13.71 -12.94
C CYS A 334 5.50 13.03 -11.65
N SER A 335 4.68 13.68 -10.84
CA SER A 335 4.14 13.09 -9.60
C SER A 335 3.22 11.88 -9.89
N PHE A 336 2.42 11.91 -10.95
CA PHE A 336 1.58 10.78 -11.36
C PHE A 336 2.36 9.60 -11.94
N ALA A 337 3.57 9.83 -12.43
CA ALA A 337 4.43 8.77 -12.94
C ALA A 337 5.03 7.88 -11.83
N ILE A 338 4.94 8.29 -10.56
CA ILE A 338 5.41 7.51 -9.41
C ILE A 338 4.37 6.44 -9.07
N PRO A 339 4.72 5.13 -9.11
CA PRO A 339 3.72 4.06 -8.99
C PRO A 339 3.08 3.92 -7.61
N ASN A 340 3.85 4.21 -6.55
CA ASN A 340 3.36 4.11 -5.18
C ASN A 340 2.86 5.48 -4.72
N GLU A 341 1.58 5.55 -4.33
CA GLU A 341 0.92 6.81 -4.00
C GLU A 341 1.41 7.43 -2.68
N GLU A 342 1.69 6.61 -1.67
CA GLU A 342 2.23 7.07 -0.39
C GLU A 342 3.62 7.67 -0.57
N PHE A 343 4.45 7.00 -1.37
CA PHE A 343 5.77 7.49 -1.74
C PHE A 343 5.69 8.79 -2.55
N ALA A 344 4.78 8.88 -3.51
CA ALA A 344 4.51 10.12 -4.25
C ALA A 344 4.06 11.27 -3.32
N THR A 345 3.28 10.95 -2.28
CA THR A 345 2.83 11.93 -1.27
C THR A 345 3.99 12.48 -0.46
N ALA A 346 4.98 11.65 -0.11
CA ALA A 346 6.20 12.11 0.55
C ALA A 346 6.96 13.16 -0.29
N PHE A 347 7.09 12.94 -1.61
CA PHE A 347 7.70 13.92 -2.52
C PHE A 347 6.89 15.21 -2.62
N ARG A 348 5.56 15.14 -2.60
CA ARG A 348 4.69 16.33 -2.61
C ARG A 348 4.91 17.21 -1.37
N ILE A 349 5.01 16.61 -0.19
CA ILE A 349 5.32 17.35 1.04
C ILE A 349 6.70 17.99 0.95
N LEU A 350 7.71 17.23 0.54
CA LEU A 350 9.07 17.74 0.39
C LEU A 350 9.20 18.83 -0.68
N LYS A 351 8.38 18.78 -1.74
CA LYS A 351 8.32 19.80 -2.78
C LYS A 351 8.02 21.19 -2.18
N PHE A 352 7.04 21.31 -1.29
CA PHE A 352 6.73 22.59 -0.63
C PHE A 352 7.89 23.11 0.21
N PHE A 353 8.56 22.20 0.91
CA PHE A 353 9.78 22.58 1.65
C PHE A 353 10.89 23.05 0.70
N PHE A 354 11.10 22.36 -0.42
CA PHE A 354 12.09 22.72 -1.42
C PHE A 354 11.76 24.06 -2.10
N ILE A 355 10.48 24.33 -2.41
CA ILE A 355 10.01 25.62 -2.92
C ILE A 355 10.37 26.74 -1.93
N ALA A 356 10.11 26.54 -0.63
CA ALA A 356 10.41 27.56 0.38
C ALA A 356 11.92 27.86 0.49
N VAL A 357 12.75 26.79 0.49
CA VAL A 357 14.21 26.93 0.53
C VAL A 357 14.73 27.67 -0.71
N CYS A 358 14.30 27.28 -1.92
CA CYS A 358 14.71 27.93 -3.15
C CYS A 358 14.20 29.37 -3.30
N ALA A 359 13.04 29.66 -2.74
CA ALA A 359 12.49 31.02 -2.73
C ALA A 359 13.30 31.97 -1.87
N TRP A 360 13.95 31.47 -0.82
CA TRP A 360 14.68 32.29 0.15
C TRP A 360 16.20 32.31 -0.06
N LEU A 361 16.79 31.15 -0.34
CA LEU A 361 18.25 30.98 -0.48
C LEU A 361 18.73 30.92 -1.95
N GLY A 362 17.84 30.71 -2.89
CA GLY A 362 18.20 30.36 -4.24
C GLY A 362 18.67 28.90 -4.32
N TYR A 363 19.78 28.71 -5.01
CA TYR A 363 20.42 27.39 -5.14
C TYR A 363 21.27 27.07 -3.92
#